data_17801acc56d04bf9db72a715a0e95a83
#
_entry.id   17801acc56d04bf9db72a715a0e95a83
#
_cell.length_a   1.000
_cell.length_b   1.000
_cell.length_c   1.000
_cell.angle_alpha   90.00
_cell.angle_beta   90.00
_cell.angle_gamma   90.00
#
_symmetry.space_group_name_H-M   'P 1'
#
loop_
_entity.id
_entity.type
_entity.pdbx_description
1 polymer ?
#
loop_
_entity_poly.entity_id
_entity_poly.type
_entity_poly.pdbx_seq_one_letter_code
_entity_poly.pdbx_strand_id
1 'polypeptide(L)'
;MVCGHLGMGRGAVEGIFLFSDTIENNIGFAFDEISHEKVEENAKLADIHGNIVEFQKGYDTMLGERGVTVSGGQKQRISIARALIRNSPILILDDSVSAVDTKTERVILDNLQKSRKGKTTLLIAHRITTVEKMDKIIFIEDGRIVAVGPHDRLVETCPSYQKMVELQRLEDEEGRSEEHTSELQSR
;
A
#
# COMPACT_ATOMS: atom_id res chain seq x y z
N MET A 1 -0.47 6.68 5.62
CA MET A 1 -1.85 6.97 6.11
C MET A 1 -2.82 6.70 4.98
N VAL A 2 -3.64 5.65 5.07
CA VAL A 2 -4.74 5.46 4.11
C VAL A 2 -5.81 6.47 4.49
N CYS A 3 -5.82 7.63 3.82
CA CYS A 3 -6.79 8.67 4.09
C CYS A 3 -8.13 8.33 3.44
N GLY A 4 -8.94 7.53 4.11
CA GLY A 4 -10.37 7.36 3.85
C GLY A 4 -11.19 8.31 4.69
N HIS A 5 -10.72 9.53 4.97
CA HIS A 5 -11.49 10.49 5.77
C HIS A 5 -11.46 11.88 5.14
N LEU A 6 -12.47 12.16 4.32
CA LEU A 6 -12.95 13.51 4.11
C LEU A 6 -14.21 13.69 4.98
N GLY A 7 -13.98 13.95 6.26
CA GLY A 7 -15.00 14.33 7.22
C GLY A 7 -14.29 14.99 8.38
N MET A 8 -14.39 16.31 8.45
CA MET A 8 -14.02 17.26 9.51
C MET A 8 -13.44 16.66 10.79
N GLY A 9 -12.18 16.96 11.10
CA GLY A 9 -11.58 16.67 12.40
C GLY A 9 -10.07 16.60 12.31
N ARG A 10 -9.39 17.62 12.82
CA ARG A 10 -7.93 17.65 13.01
C ARG A 10 -7.51 16.47 13.88
N GLY A 11 -6.69 15.60 13.35
CA GLY A 11 -6.01 14.54 14.06
C GLY A 11 -5.33 13.63 13.06
N ALA A 12 -4.02 13.80 12.84
CA ALA A 12 -3.22 12.79 12.19
C ALA A 12 -3.23 11.55 13.11
N VAL A 13 -3.98 10.53 12.73
CA VAL A 13 -3.86 9.22 13.37
C VAL A 13 -2.69 8.53 12.70
N GLU A 14 -1.54 8.54 13.35
CA GLU A 14 -0.42 7.69 12.99
C GLU A 14 -0.87 6.23 13.19
N GLY A 15 -1.00 5.50 12.09
CA GLY A 15 -1.29 4.07 12.11
C GLY A 15 -2.52 3.67 11.29
N ILE A 16 -2.46 2.44 10.79
CA ILE A 16 -3.57 1.82 10.07
C ILE A 16 -4.60 1.34 11.10
N PHE A 17 -5.74 2.01 11.14
CA PHE A 17 -6.82 1.66 12.06
C PHE A 17 -7.83 0.72 11.39
N LEU A 18 -8.09 -0.43 12.02
CA LEU A 18 -9.21 -1.32 11.71
C LEU A 18 -10.18 -1.30 12.88
N PHE A 19 -11.47 -1.29 12.56
CA PHE A 19 -12.53 -1.31 13.55
C PHE A 19 -12.66 -2.71 14.17
N SER A 20 -13.13 -2.77 15.43
CA SER A 20 -13.53 -4.03 16.07
C SER A 20 -14.86 -4.52 15.46
N ASP A 21 -14.74 -5.07 14.25
CA ASP A 21 -15.86 -5.52 13.42
C ASP A 21 -15.36 -6.61 12.45
N THR A 22 -16.25 -7.17 11.64
CA THR A 22 -15.89 -8.15 10.63
C THR A 22 -14.95 -7.57 9.57
N ILE A 23 -14.23 -8.42 8.83
CA ILE A 23 -13.44 -7.99 7.69
C ILE A 23 -14.34 -7.37 6.62
N GLU A 24 -15.51 -7.98 6.37
CA GLU A 24 -16.55 -7.46 5.48
C GLU A 24 -16.91 -6.01 5.79
N ASN A 25 -17.28 -5.74 7.04
CA ASN A 25 -17.68 -4.41 7.51
C ASN A 25 -16.48 -3.44 7.53
N ASN A 26 -15.28 -3.93 7.80
CA ASN A 26 -14.08 -3.10 7.72
C ASN A 26 -13.80 -2.61 6.29
N ILE A 27 -13.95 -3.47 5.28
CA ILE A 27 -13.76 -3.08 3.88
C ILE A 27 -14.94 -2.22 3.41
N GLY A 28 -16.19 -2.63 3.73
CA GLY A 28 -17.42 -1.95 3.34
C GLY A 28 -17.77 -0.69 4.13
N PHE A 29 -16.95 -0.27 5.10
CA PHE A 29 -17.23 0.78 6.09
C PHE A 29 -17.80 2.10 5.54
N ALA A 30 -17.57 2.41 4.28
CA ALA A 30 -18.03 3.65 3.66
C ALA A 30 -19.49 3.62 3.20
N PHE A 31 -20.21 2.50 3.38
CA PHE A 31 -21.55 2.27 2.86
C PHE A 31 -22.43 1.67 3.95
N ASP A 32 -23.70 2.10 4.01
CA ASP A 32 -24.70 1.51 4.91
C ASP A 32 -25.07 0.09 4.46
N GLU A 33 -25.12 -0.14 3.14
CA GLU A 33 -25.32 -1.44 2.52
C GLU A 33 -24.37 -1.61 1.34
N ILE A 34 -23.67 -2.73 1.29
CA ILE A 34 -22.79 -3.09 0.19
C ILE A 34 -22.88 -4.58 -0.11
N SER A 35 -22.80 -4.95 -1.39
CA SER A 35 -22.83 -6.37 -1.74
C SER A 35 -21.49 -7.03 -1.46
N HIS A 36 -21.54 -8.29 -1.02
CA HIS A 36 -20.36 -9.12 -0.77
C HIS A 36 -19.41 -9.17 -1.99
N GLU A 37 -19.98 -9.27 -3.20
CA GLU A 37 -19.18 -9.33 -4.43
C GLU A 37 -18.30 -8.10 -4.60
N LYS A 38 -18.78 -6.90 -4.25
CA LYS A 38 -17.97 -5.67 -4.29
C LYS A 38 -16.86 -5.68 -3.25
N VAL A 39 -17.13 -6.19 -2.06
CA VAL A 39 -16.13 -6.34 -1.01
C VAL A 39 -15.03 -7.30 -1.47
N GLU A 40 -15.41 -8.46 -2.00
CA GLU A 40 -14.50 -9.47 -2.52
C GLU A 40 -13.66 -8.94 -3.69
N GLU A 41 -14.27 -8.23 -4.65
CA GLU A 41 -13.57 -7.61 -5.77
C GLU A 41 -12.45 -6.67 -5.29
N ASN A 42 -12.76 -5.80 -4.34
CA ASN A 42 -11.77 -4.86 -3.81
C ASN A 42 -10.73 -5.52 -2.91
N ALA A 43 -11.08 -6.61 -2.22
CA ALA A 43 -10.12 -7.44 -1.51
C ALA A 43 -9.13 -8.12 -2.48
N LYS A 44 -9.59 -8.57 -3.65
CA LYS A 44 -8.73 -9.10 -4.72
C LYS A 44 -7.80 -8.02 -5.29
N LEU A 45 -8.28 -6.81 -5.51
CA LEU A 45 -7.44 -5.69 -5.97
C LEU A 45 -6.34 -5.34 -4.97
N ALA A 46 -6.62 -5.45 -3.68
CA ALA A 46 -5.65 -5.23 -2.60
C ALA A 46 -4.81 -6.47 -2.25
N ASP A 47 -4.93 -7.56 -3.01
CA ASP A 47 -4.21 -8.83 -2.81
C ASP A 47 -4.38 -9.44 -1.42
N ILE A 48 -5.57 -9.28 -0.79
CA ILE A 48 -5.87 -9.80 0.57
C ILE A 48 -6.92 -10.93 0.57
N HIS A 49 -7.68 -11.10 -0.52
CA HIS A 49 -8.72 -12.11 -0.63
C HIS A 49 -8.24 -13.52 -0.25
N GLY A 50 -7.08 -13.95 -0.79
CA GLY A 50 -6.50 -15.26 -0.49
C GLY A 50 -6.31 -15.50 1.01
N ASN A 51 -5.80 -14.50 1.74
CA ASN A 51 -5.64 -14.61 3.19
C ASN A 51 -6.98 -14.59 3.93
N ILE A 52 -7.98 -13.84 3.43
CA ILE A 52 -9.30 -13.76 4.09
C ILE A 52 -10.01 -15.12 4.04
N VAL A 53 -9.97 -15.82 2.91
CA VAL A 53 -10.65 -17.12 2.77
C VAL A 53 -9.97 -18.25 3.55
N GLU A 54 -8.72 -18.09 3.98
CA GLU A 54 -8.02 -19.02 4.87
C GLU A 54 -8.48 -18.91 6.33
N PHE A 55 -9.11 -17.78 6.74
CA PHE A 55 -9.67 -17.68 8.07
C PHE A 55 -10.92 -18.57 8.22
N GLN A 56 -11.10 -19.15 9.39
CA GLN A 56 -12.22 -20.08 9.67
C GLN A 56 -13.60 -19.50 9.32
N LYS A 57 -13.78 -18.18 9.47
CA LYS A 57 -15.03 -17.45 9.17
C LYS A 57 -14.92 -16.57 7.93
N GLY A 58 -13.86 -16.68 7.13
CA GLY A 58 -13.67 -15.86 5.94
C GLY A 58 -13.87 -14.37 6.22
N TYR A 59 -14.73 -13.73 5.46
CA TYR A 59 -15.08 -12.32 5.59
C TYR A 59 -15.83 -11.96 6.87
N ASP A 60 -16.51 -12.91 7.50
CA ASP A 60 -17.19 -12.74 8.80
C ASP A 60 -16.22 -12.82 10.00
N THR A 61 -14.93 -12.93 9.75
CA THR A 61 -13.90 -12.93 10.78
C THR A 61 -13.86 -11.59 11.49
N MET A 62 -14.10 -11.61 12.82
CA MET A 62 -14.02 -10.43 13.69
C MET A 62 -12.56 -9.99 13.87
N LEU A 63 -12.30 -8.72 13.71
CA LEU A 63 -11.01 -8.05 14.00
C LEU A 63 -11.11 -7.26 15.31
N GLY A 64 -9.95 -6.90 15.90
CA GLY A 64 -9.88 -6.06 17.10
C GLY A 64 -9.54 -6.82 18.38
N GLU A 65 -9.75 -6.18 19.54
CA GLU A 65 -9.27 -6.69 20.86
C GLU A 65 -9.85 -8.07 21.25
N ARG A 66 -11.04 -8.44 20.73
CA ARG A 66 -11.70 -9.73 20.98
C ARG A 66 -11.74 -10.63 19.75
N GLY A 67 -11.04 -10.24 18.67
CA GLY A 67 -11.04 -10.94 17.40
C GLY A 67 -9.67 -11.50 17.03
N VAL A 68 -9.55 -11.93 15.77
CA VAL A 68 -8.29 -12.43 15.21
C VAL A 68 -7.30 -11.29 15.07
N THR A 69 -6.06 -11.56 15.48
CA THR A 69 -4.94 -10.64 15.23
C THR A 69 -4.43 -10.87 13.81
N VAL A 70 -4.46 -9.82 12.99
CA VAL A 70 -3.91 -9.82 11.63
C VAL A 70 -2.53 -9.15 11.61
N SER A 71 -1.66 -9.60 10.69
CA SER A 71 -0.33 -9.02 10.53
C SER A 71 -0.40 -7.55 10.05
N GLY A 72 0.71 -6.81 10.18
CA GLY A 72 0.81 -5.43 9.68
C GLY A 72 0.48 -5.33 8.19
N GLY A 73 1.04 -6.21 7.37
CA GLY A 73 0.76 -6.26 5.93
C GLY A 73 -0.69 -6.64 5.60
N GLN A 74 -1.33 -7.53 6.38
CA GLN A 74 -2.76 -7.81 6.23
C GLN A 74 -3.61 -6.59 6.58
N LYS A 75 -3.28 -5.86 7.68
CA LYS A 75 -3.97 -4.61 8.04
C LYS A 75 -3.87 -3.57 6.93
N GLN A 76 -2.67 -3.37 6.36
CA GLN A 76 -2.46 -2.46 5.23
C GLN A 76 -3.36 -2.82 4.05
N ARG A 77 -3.37 -4.09 3.63
CA ARG A 77 -4.16 -4.55 2.48
C ARG A 77 -5.66 -4.44 2.70
N ILE A 78 -6.18 -4.73 3.91
CA ILE A 78 -7.59 -4.49 4.26
C ILE A 78 -7.92 -3.00 4.15
N SER A 79 -7.03 -2.13 4.62
CA SER A 79 -7.22 -0.66 4.54
C SER A 79 -7.15 -0.14 3.10
N ILE A 80 -6.31 -0.74 2.23
CA ILE A 80 -6.29 -0.44 0.80
C ILE A 80 -7.62 -0.86 0.15
N ALA A 81 -8.13 -2.06 0.44
CA ALA A 81 -9.44 -2.52 -0.06
C ALA A 81 -10.57 -1.56 0.33
N ARG A 82 -10.59 -1.11 1.61
CA ARG A 82 -11.52 -0.09 2.12
C ARG A 82 -11.42 1.24 1.35
N ALA A 83 -10.23 1.65 0.96
CA ALA A 83 -10.05 2.88 0.21
C ALA A 83 -10.50 2.74 -1.25
N LEU A 84 -10.24 1.57 -1.86
CA LEU A 84 -10.58 1.27 -3.26
C LEU A 84 -12.08 1.16 -3.49
N ILE A 85 -12.83 0.54 -2.57
CA ILE A 85 -14.26 0.28 -2.71
C ILE A 85 -15.09 1.56 -2.88
N ARG A 86 -14.60 2.70 -2.36
CA ARG A 86 -15.21 4.03 -2.56
C ARG A 86 -15.13 4.52 -4.00
N ASN A 87 -14.22 3.98 -4.77
CA ASN A 87 -14.01 4.31 -6.17
C ASN A 87 -13.86 5.83 -6.46
N SER A 88 -13.28 6.56 -5.50
CA SER A 88 -13.12 8.03 -5.55
C SER A 88 -12.26 8.46 -6.75
N PRO A 89 -12.49 9.65 -7.34
CA PRO A 89 -11.68 10.17 -8.44
C PRO A 89 -10.21 10.40 -8.03
N ILE A 90 -9.97 10.73 -6.76
CA ILE A 90 -8.63 10.89 -6.19
C ILE A 90 -8.45 9.88 -5.06
N LEU A 91 -7.38 9.10 -5.12
CA LEU A 91 -6.94 8.17 -4.07
C LEU A 91 -5.58 8.63 -3.55
N ILE A 92 -5.44 8.72 -2.23
CA ILE A 92 -4.17 9.03 -1.57
C ILE A 92 -3.76 7.82 -0.74
N LEU A 93 -2.57 7.29 -1.01
CA LEU A 93 -1.96 6.18 -0.30
C LEU A 93 -0.64 6.70 0.31
N ASP A 94 -0.64 6.85 1.64
CA ASP A 94 0.52 7.33 2.40
C ASP A 94 1.13 6.15 3.14
N ASP A 95 2.34 5.75 2.73
CA ASP A 95 3.12 4.62 3.27
C ASP A 95 2.33 3.29 3.40
N SER A 96 1.32 3.15 2.54
CA SER A 96 0.29 2.11 2.68
C SER A 96 0.74 0.71 2.26
N VAL A 97 1.95 0.57 1.72
CA VAL A 97 2.54 -0.70 1.26
C VAL A 97 3.87 -1.03 1.95
N SER A 98 4.26 -0.26 2.98
CA SER A 98 5.57 -0.42 3.65
C SER A 98 5.72 -1.74 4.42
N ALA A 99 4.63 -2.28 4.95
CA ALA A 99 4.63 -3.52 5.72
C ALA A 99 4.31 -4.78 4.89
N VAL A 100 4.20 -4.65 3.55
CA VAL A 100 4.03 -5.79 2.66
C VAL A 100 5.36 -6.15 1.97
N ASP A 101 5.51 -7.39 1.59
CA ASP A 101 6.67 -7.85 0.82
C ASP A 101 6.64 -7.27 -0.61
N THR A 102 7.81 -7.23 -1.25
CA THR A 102 8.00 -6.62 -2.57
C THR A 102 7.13 -7.27 -3.66
N LYS A 103 6.85 -8.58 -3.56
CA LYS A 103 6.02 -9.27 -4.55
C LYS A 103 4.56 -8.85 -4.44
N THR A 104 4.02 -8.83 -3.22
CA THR A 104 2.67 -8.36 -2.90
C THR A 104 2.49 -6.89 -3.26
N GLU A 105 3.48 -6.04 -2.93
CA GLU A 105 3.48 -4.63 -3.32
C GLU A 105 3.31 -4.44 -4.83
N ARG A 106 4.10 -5.17 -5.65
CA ARG A 106 4.01 -5.10 -7.12
C ARG A 106 2.62 -5.49 -7.62
N VAL A 107 2.03 -6.55 -7.08
CA VAL A 107 0.67 -6.98 -7.45
C VAL A 107 -0.35 -5.89 -7.16
N ILE A 108 -0.27 -5.26 -5.98
CA ILE A 108 -1.17 -4.17 -5.59
C ILE A 108 -1.02 -2.99 -6.54
N LEU A 109 0.22 -2.55 -6.83
CA LEU A 109 0.47 -1.42 -7.73
C LEU A 109 -0.01 -1.68 -9.15
N ASP A 110 0.22 -2.88 -9.69
CA ASP A 110 -0.27 -3.29 -11.01
C ASP A 110 -1.82 -3.30 -11.07
N ASN A 111 -2.48 -3.78 -10.00
CA ASN A 111 -3.93 -3.76 -9.88
C ASN A 111 -4.48 -2.33 -9.81
N LEU A 112 -3.82 -1.45 -9.04
CA LEU A 112 -4.17 -0.03 -8.95
C LEU A 112 -4.07 0.65 -10.32
N GLN A 113 -2.97 0.45 -11.03
CA GLN A 113 -2.76 1.03 -12.36
C GLN A 113 -3.84 0.60 -13.35
N LYS A 114 -4.27 -0.68 -13.31
CA LYS A 114 -5.31 -1.22 -14.20
C LYS A 114 -6.70 -0.73 -13.82
N SER A 115 -7.07 -0.81 -12.53
CA SER A 115 -8.42 -0.50 -12.05
C SER A 115 -8.73 0.99 -11.97
N ARG A 116 -7.70 1.84 -11.92
CA ARG A 116 -7.85 3.29 -11.73
C ARG A 116 -7.50 4.11 -12.96
N LYS A 117 -7.55 3.54 -14.16
CA LYS A 117 -7.34 4.29 -15.42
C LYS A 117 -8.25 5.51 -15.49
N GLY A 118 -7.69 6.69 -15.82
CA GLY A 118 -8.41 7.96 -15.90
C GLY A 118 -8.71 8.62 -14.54
N LYS A 119 -8.19 8.07 -13.43
CA LYS A 119 -8.31 8.66 -12.09
C LYS A 119 -6.92 9.00 -11.54
N THR A 120 -6.89 9.89 -10.56
CA THR A 120 -5.64 10.30 -9.89
C THR A 120 -5.35 9.39 -8.70
N THR A 121 -4.14 8.82 -8.67
CA THR A 121 -3.61 8.14 -7.49
C THR A 121 -2.36 8.86 -7.03
N LEU A 122 -2.37 9.38 -5.81
CA LEU A 122 -1.20 9.96 -5.15
C LEU A 122 -0.63 8.90 -4.20
N LEU A 123 0.58 8.46 -4.46
CA LEU A 123 1.29 7.47 -3.65
C LEU A 123 2.48 8.15 -2.98
N ILE A 124 2.55 8.06 -1.66
CA ILE A 124 3.70 8.49 -0.87
C ILE A 124 4.45 7.22 -0.46
N ALA A 125 5.70 7.12 -0.86
CA ALA A 125 6.53 5.95 -0.60
C ALA A 125 7.99 6.35 -0.45
N HIS A 126 8.74 5.52 0.27
CA HIS A 126 10.16 5.70 0.52
C HIS A 126 11.04 4.78 -0.33
N ARG A 127 10.44 3.80 -1.02
CA ARG A 127 11.18 2.87 -1.90
C ARG A 127 11.15 3.34 -3.34
N ILE A 128 12.31 3.37 -3.99
CA ILE A 128 12.42 3.69 -5.42
C ILE A 128 11.65 2.70 -6.26
N THR A 129 11.73 1.40 -5.95
CA THR A 129 11.02 0.34 -6.66
C THR A 129 9.50 0.51 -6.68
N THR A 130 8.95 1.27 -5.71
CA THR A 130 7.54 1.61 -5.63
C THR A 130 7.18 2.75 -6.60
N VAL A 131 8.06 3.76 -6.71
CA VAL A 131 7.74 5.01 -7.43
C VAL A 131 8.27 5.06 -8.87
N GLU A 132 9.27 4.23 -9.22
CA GLU A 132 9.92 4.26 -10.54
C GLU A 132 8.96 4.03 -11.72
N LYS A 133 7.84 3.30 -11.48
CA LYS A 133 6.83 3.00 -12.50
C LYS A 133 5.69 4.02 -12.56
N MET A 134 5.74 5.07 -11.74
CA MET A 134 4.69 6.09 -11.70
C MET A 134 4.84 7.06 -12.86
N ASP A 135 3.71 7.56 -13.39
CA ASP A 135 3.69 8.53 -14.50
C ASP A 135 4.45 9.81 -14.16
N LYS A 136 4.46 10.19 -12.88
CA LYS A 136 5.09 11.41 -12.40
C LYS A 136 5.53 11.25 -10.95
N ILE A 137 6.75 11.63 -10.66
CA ILE A 137 7.33 11.70 -9.32
C ILE A 137 7.47 13.16 -8.92
N ILE A 138 7.09 13.48 -7.69
CA ILE A 138 7.37 14.76 -7.03
C ILE A 138 8.41 14.47 -5.97
N PHE A 139 9.64 14.90 -6.21
CA PHE A 139 10.74 14.72 -5.27
C PHE A 139 10.81 15.91 -4.32
N ILE A 140 10.72 15.61 -3.01
CA ILE A 140 10.68 16.60 -1.93
C ILE A 140 11.88 16.38 -1.02
N GLU A 141 12.64 17.44 -0.75
CA GLU A 141 13.78 17.46 0.16
C GLU A 141 13.66 18.70 1.04
N ASP A 142 13.86 18.58 2.34
CA ASP A 142 13.75 19.66 3.33
C ASP A 142 12.43 20.47 3.21
N GLY A 143 11.31 19.78 2.96
CA GLY A 143 9.99 20.39 2.84
C GLY A 143 9.77 21.20 1.56
N ARG A 144 10.66 21.09 0.56
CA ARG A 144 10.58 21.80 -0.72
C ARG A 144 10.54 20.82 -1.89
N ILE A 145 9.78 21.18 -2.92
CA ILE A 145 9.80 20.42 -4.18
C ILE A 145 11.11 20.76 -4.90
N VAL A 146 11.97 19.74 -5.06
CA VAL A 146 13.27 19.87 -5.73
C VAL A 146 13.14 19.53 -7.21
N ALA A 147 12.37 18.48 -7.55
CA ALA A 147 12.20 18.06 -8.93
C ALA A 147 10.81 17.42 -9.15
N VAL A 148 10.32 17.49 -10.39
CA VAL A 148 9.07 16.88 -10.82
C VAL A 148 9.24 16.28 -12.22
N GLY A 149 8.93 15.00 -12.38
CA GLY A 149 9.02 14.31 -13.67
C GLY A 149 8.90 12.80 -13.57
N PRO A 150 9.04 12.07 -14.68
CA PRO A 150 9.18 10.62 -14.66
C PRO A 150 10.55 10.21 -14.10
N HIS A 151 10.66 8.96 -13.64
CA HIS A 151 11.85 8.40 -13.02
C HIS A 151 13.13 8.68 -13.81
N ASP A 152 13.16 8.29 -15.09
CA ASP A 152 14.35 8.40 -15.95
C ASP A 152 14.87 9.84 -16.04
N ARG A 153 13.94 10.79 -16.21
CA ARG A 153 14.30 12.20 -16.26
C ARG A 153 14.91 12.70 -14.93
N LEU A 154 14.33 12.26 -13.79
CA LEU A 154 14.84 12.69 -12.49
C LEU A 154 16.21 12.10 -12.20
N VAL A 155 16.49 10.87 -12.60
CA VAL A 155 17.83 10.25 -12.50
C VAL A 155 18.87 11.07 -13.29
N GLU A 156 18.51 11.58 -14.47
CA GLU A 156 19.44 12.37 -15.31
C GLU A 156 19.63 13.81 -14.84
N THR A 157 18.58 14.43 -14.28
CA THR A 157 18.55 15.89 -14.07
C THR A 157 18.59 16.34 -12.61
N CYS A 158 18.40 15.42 -11.65
CA CYS A 158 18.35 15.73 -10.22
C CYS A 158 19.40 14.93 -9.44
N PRO A 159 20.57 15.51 -9.10
CA PRO A 159 21.65 14.80 -8.41
C PRO A 159 21.23 14.19 -7.05
N SER A 160 20.39 14.89 -6.27
CA SER A 160 19.90 14.35 -4.99
C SER A 160 19.04 13.11 -5.20
N TYR A 161 18.17 13.10 -6.23
CA TYR A 161 17.35 11.95 -6.57
C TYR A 161 18.20 10.77 -7.08
N GLN A 162 19.17 11.05 -7.96
CA GLN A 162 20.13 10.05 -8.46
C GLN A 162 20.87 9.36 -7.30
N LYS A 163 21.40 10.16 -6.37
CA LYS A 163 22.11 9.65 -5.19
C LYS A 163 21.21 8.73 -4.32
N MET A 164 19.96 9.12 -4.13
CA MET A 164 18.99 8.30 -3.39
C MET A 164 18.73 6.95 -4.09
N VAL A 165 18.59 6.96 -5.43
CA VAL A 165 18.43 5.75 -6.25
C VAL A 165 19.63 4.81 -6.10
N GLU A 166 20.85 5.36 -6.18
CA GLU A 166 22.10 4.59 -6.03
C GLU A 166 22.21 3.96 -4.65
N LEU A 167 21.92 4.72 -3.58
CA LEU A 167 21.97 4.20 -2.21
C LEU A 167 21.00 3.05 -2.00
N GLN A 168 19.75 3.18 -2.43
CA GLN A 168 18.75 2.10 -2.28
C GLN A 168 19.10 0.86 -3.11
N ARG A 169 19.71 1.00 -4.28
CA ARG A 169 20.20 -0.15 -5.05
C ARG A 169 21.30 -0.90 -4.33
N LEU A 170 22.23 -0.20 -3.70
CA LEU A 170 23.31 -0.82 -2.91
C LEU A 170 22.75 -1.57 -1.70
N GLU A 171 21.80 -0.98 -0.97
CA GLU A 171 21.12 -1.63 0.15
C GLU A 171 20.39 -2.92 -0.27
N ASP A 172 19.71 -2.90 -1.42
CA ASP A 172 19.02 -4.06 -1.97
C ASP A 172 20.01 -5.17 -2.42
N GLU A 173 21.19 -4.82 -2.92
CA GLU A 173 22.24 -5.77 -3.31
C GLU A 173 22.90 -6.40 -2.09
N GLU A 174 23.20 -5.64 -1.05
CA GLU A 174 23.77 -6.12 0.20
C GLU A 174 22.79 -7.08 0.90
N GLY A 175 21.51 -6.72 1.02
CA GLY A 175 20.48 -7.57 1.61
C GLY A 175 20.33 -8.93 0.91
N ARG A 176 20.41 -8.97 -0.43
CA ARG A 176 20.36 -10.21 -1.19
C ARG A 176 21.58 -11.10 -0.98
N SER A 177 22.76 -10.52 -0.78
CA SER A 177 23.99 -11.27 -0.54
C SER A 177 23.99 -11.94 0.84
N GLU A 178 23.40 -11.31 1.84
CA GLU A 178 23.26 -11.86 3.19
C GLU A 178 22.24 -13.01 3.25
N GLU A 179 21.08 -12.87 2.57
CA GLU A 179 20.09 -13.95 2.47
C GLU A 179 20.67 -15.20 1.81
N HIS A 180 21.43 -15.03 0.72
CA HIS A 180 22.05 -16.16 0.01
C HIS A 180 23.14 -16.86 0.84
N THR A 181 23.85 -16.12 1.68
CA THR A 181 24.87 -16.67 2.57
C THR A 181 24.25 -17.46 3.74
N SER A 182 23.12 -16.98 4.27
CA SER A 182 22.41 -17.67 5.36
C SER A 182 21.73 -18.96 4.91
N GLU A 183 21.21 -19.04 3.68
CA GLU A 183 20.65 -20.26 3.11
C GLU A 183 21.72 -21.35 2.87
N LEU A 184 22.94 -20.96 2.52
CA LEU A 184 24.06 -21.91 2.34
C LEU A 184 24.60 -22.47 3.66
N GLN A 185 24.44 -21.75 4.76
CA GLN A 185 24.87 -22.20 6.11
C GLN A 185 23.82 -23.07 6.82
N SER A 186 22.58 -23.11 6.34
CA SER A 186 21.48 -23.89 6.91
C SER A 186 21.29 -25.28 6.27
N ARG A 187 22.17 -25.67 5.35
CA ARG A 187 22.25 -26.99 4.70
C ARG A 187 23.43 -27.77 5.22
#